data_95faa6411a249bb20546a634f3244b6e
#
_entry.id   95faa6411a249bb20546a634f3244b6e
#
_cell.length_a   1.000
_cell.length_b   1.000
_cell.length_c   1.000
_cell.angle_alpha   90.00
_cell.angle_beta   90.00
_cell.angle_gamma   90.00
#
_symmetry.space_group_name_H-M   'P 1'
#
loop_
_entity.id
_entity.type
_entity.pdbx_description
1 polymer ?
#
loop_
_entity_poly.entity_id
_entity_poly.type
_entity_poly.pdbx_seq_one_letter_code
_entity_poly.pdbx_strand_id
1 'polypeptide(L)'
;MTRDGAYDLFERELEAVRRRYGFVVAGYVLMPEHVHLLVGEPRRSPLSVALQVLKQQSSRKLKSSGEAQFWQRRYYDFNVHNGEKRVEKLRYMHRNPVQRGLVEKPEEWPWSSFQHYATGKIGTIEIESEWTARRREAETVQQLRLPPFARS
;
A
#
# COMPACT_ATOMS: atom_id res chain seq x y z
N MET A 1 -3.05 10.03 -19.49
CA MET A 1 -3.25 9.08 -18.38
C MET A 1 -4.58 9.34 -17.71
N THR A 2 -5.39 8.31 -17.54
CA THR A 2 -6.67 8.42 -16.87
C THR A 2 -6.47 8.54 -15.36
N ARG A 3 -7.55 8.91 -14.64
CA ARG A 3 -7.59 8.92 -13.17
C ARG A 3 -7.16 7.57 -12.60
N ASP A 4 -7.66 6.48 -13.16
CA ASP A 4 -7.31 5.12 -12.75
C ASP A 4 -5.82 4.84 -12.98
N GLY A 5 -5.28 5.29 -14.10
CA GLY A 5 -3.86 5.18 -14.40
C GLY A 5 -2.99 5.95 -13.40
N ALA A 6 -3.46 7.09 -12.92
CA ALA A 6 -2.76 7.87 -11.90
C ALA A 6 -2.70 7.13 -10.57
N TYR A 7 -3.80 6.48 -10.15
CA TYR A 7 -3.81 5.65 -8.95
C TYR A 7 -2.88 4.45 -9.08
N ASP A 8 -2.90 3.77 -10.22
CA ASP A 8 -2.03 2.62 -10.47
C ASP A 8 -0.56 3.02 -10.42
N LEU A 9 -0.22 4.17 -10.97
CA LEU A 9 1.13 4.70 -10.92
C LEU A 9 1.56 4.98 -9.48
N PHE A 10 0.70 5.58 -8.69
CA PHE A 10 0.99 5.87 -7.29
C PHE A 10 1.23 4.58 -6.49
N GLU A 11 0.44 3.55 -6.72
CA GLU A 11 0.65 2.26 -6.06
C GLU A 11 2.03 1.67 -6.40
N ARG A 12 2.44 1.74 -7.66
CA ARG A 12 3.77 1.26 -8.07
C ARG A 12 4.89 2.06 -7.41
N GLU A 13 4.73 3.37 -7.33
CA GLU A 13 5.72 4.23 -6.68
C GLU A 13 5.81 3.96 -5.17
N LEU A 14 4.67 3.76 -4.54
CA LEU A 14 4.62 3.42 -3.11
C LEU A 14 5.35 2.10 -2.84
N GLU A 15 5.12 1.09 -3.65
CA GLU A 15 5.80 -0.19 -3.49
C GLU A 15 7.32 -0.06 -3.71
N ALA A 16 7.75 0.72 -4.69
CA ALA A 16 9.17 0.97 -4.94
C ALA A 16 9.85 1.67 -3.75
N VAL A 17 9.20 2.67 -3.19
CA VAL A 17 9.70 3.42 -2.03
C VAL A 17 9.70 2.53 -0.79
N ARG A 18 8.66 1.72 -0.60
CA ARG A 18 8.60 0.77 0.50
C ARG A 18 9.81 -0.15 0.52
N ARG A 19 10.14 -0.71 -0.64
CA ARG A 19 11.30 -1.61 -0.77
C ARG A 19 12.62 -0.88 -0.55
N ARG A 20 12.75 0.32 -1.11
CA ARG A 20 13.98 1.11 -1.02
C ARG A 20 14.33 1.48 0.42
N TYR A 21 13.34 1.91 1.20
CA TYR A 21 13.55 2.40 2.57
C TYR A 21 13.24 1.37 3.65
N GLY A 22 12.72 0.22 3.28
CA GLY A 22 12.53 -0.89 4.20
C GLY A 22 11.46 -0.67 5.26
N PHE A 23 10.35 -0.07 4.90
CA PHE A 23 9.20 0.03 5.80
C PHE A 23 8.09 -0.94 5.37
N VAL A 24 7.11 -1.11 6.23
CA VAL A 24 5.95 -1.94 5.94
C VAL A 24 4.71 -1.08 5.78
N VAL A 25 3.80 -1.51 4.91
CA VAL A 25 2.50 -0.90 4.73
C VAL A 25 1.46 -1.84 5.34
N ALA A 26 0.81 -1.40 6.41
CA ALA A 26 -0.24 -2.17 7.06
C ALA A 26 -1.58 -1.98 6.35
N GLY A 27 -1.79 -0.86 5.71
CA GLY A 27 -3.01 -0.58 4.97
C GLY A 27 -2.94 0.73 4.21
N TYR A 28 -3.81 0.87 3.22
CA TYR A 28 -3.91 2.10 2.46
C TYR A 28 -5.27 2.21 1.78
N VAL A 29 -5.64 3.42 1.43
CA VAL A 29 -6.71 3.73 0.49
C VAL A 29 -6.37 5.01 -0.25
N LEU A 30 -6.50 4.98 -1.58
CA LEU A 30 -6.31 6.15 -2.43
C LEU A 30 -7.67 6.74 -2.74
N MET A 31 -7.91 7.94 -2.24
CA MET A 31 -9.16 8.66 -2.44
C MET A 31 -8.95 9.83 -3.41
N PRO A 32 -10.01 10.37 -4.05
CA PRO A 32 -9.86 11.51 -4.94
C PRO A 32 -9.16 12.71 -4.32
N GLU A 33 -9.36 12.94 -3.03
CA GLU A 33 -8.81 14.10 -2.31
C GLU A 33 -7.76 13.72 -1.27
N HIS A 34 -7.68 12.44 -0.92
CA HIS A 34 -6.86 11.95 0.18
C HIS A 34 -6.09 10.71 -0.19
N VAL A 35 -4.93 10.58 0.41
CA VAL A 35 -4.19 9.33 0.47
C VAL A 35 -4.05 8.97 1.93
N HIS A 36 -4.63 7.85 2.34
CA HIS A 36 -4.47 7.34 3.70
C HIS A 36 -3.51 6.17 3.70
N LEU A 37 -2.47 6.26 4.50
CA LEU A 37 -1.47 5.19 4.67
C LEU A 37 -1.31 4.87 6.13
N LEU A 38 -1.28 3.58 6.43
CA LEU A 38 -0.91 3.06 7.74
C LEU A 38 0.38 2.28 7.56
N VAL A 39 1.48 2.78 8.12
CA VAL A 39 2.83 2.29 7.84
C VAL A 39 3.58 1.96 9.13
N GLY A 40 4.56 1.09 9.02
CA GLY A 40 5.52 0.84 10.09
C GLY A 40 6.79 1.67 9.89
N GLU A 41 7.60 1.79 10.93
CA GLU A 41 8.83 2.55 10.89
C GLU A 41 9.83 1.97 9.87
N PRO A 42 10.46 2.82 9.04
CA PRO A 42 11.50 2.36 8.14
C PRO A 42 12.77 1.96 8.88
N ARG A 43 13.49 1.02 8.31
CA ARG A 43 14.76 0.56 8.89
C ARG A 43 15.97 1.38 8.43
N ARG A 44 15.88 2.06 7.28
CA ARG A 44 17.03 2.68 6.60
C ARG A 44 17.06 4.18 6.66
N SER A 45 15.92 4.82 6.88
CA SER A 45 15.82 6.27 6.94
C SER A 45 14.58 6.68 7.71
N PRO A 46 14.51 7.95 8.18
CA PRO A 46 13.28 8.44 8.76
C PRO A 46 12.10 8.33 7.78
N LEU A 47 10.93 8.03 8.30
CA LEU A 47 9.71 7.91 7.51
C LEU A 47 9.43 9.16 6.68
N SER A 48 9.71 10.34 7.23
CA SER A 48 9.53 11.62 6.54
C SER A 48 10.31 11.69 5.22
N VAL A 49 11.52 11.13 5.19
CA VAL A 49 12.34 11.09 3.97
C VAL A 49 11.70 10.18 2.93
N ALA A 50 11.28 8.99 3.33
CA ALA A 50 10.62 8.04 2.42
C ALA A 50 9.35 8.63 1.81
N LEU A 51 8.52 9.29 2.63
CA LEU A 51 7.28 9.89 2.17
C LEU A 51 7.52 11.10 1.27
N GLN A 52 8.57 11.89 1.55
CA GLN A 52 8.96 12.99 0.67
C GLN A 52 9.40 12.48 -0.70
N VAL A 53 10.19 11.43 -0.74
CA VAL A 53 10.60 10.79 -2.00
C VAL A 53 9.39 10.27 -2.77
N LEU A 54 8.44 9.63 -2.08
CA LEU A 54 7.20 9.15 -2.69
C LEU A 54 6.44 10.29 -3.37
N LYS A 55 6.24 11.40 -2.67
CA LYS A 55 5.54 12.57 -3.21
C LYS A 55 6.26 13.14 -4.42
N GLN A 56 7.57 13.30 -4.34
CA GLN A 56 8.38 13.86 -5.43
C GLN A 56 8.39 12.97 -6.66
N GLN A 57 8.58 11.67 -6.49
CA GLN A 57 8.61 10.71 -7.60
C GLN A 57 7.26 10.63 -8.28
N SER A 58 6.18 10.54 -7.51
CA SER A 58 4.83 10.49 -8.04
C SER A 58 4.48 11.75 -8.83
N SER A 59 4.78 12.93 -8.27
CA SER A 59 4.54 14.20 -8.95
C SER A 59 5.32 14.33 -10.24
N ARG A 60 6.59 13.92 -10.24
CA ARG A 60 7.43 14.00 -11.41
C ARG A 60 6.91 13.14 -12.56
N LYS A 61 6.52 11.91 -12.26
CA LYS A 61 6.02 10.97 -13.26
C LYS A 61 4.64 11.37 -13.78
N LEU A 62 3.77 11.89 -12.90
CA LEU A 62 2.45 12.35 -13.29
C LEU A 62 2.49 13.68 -14.04
N LYS A 63 3.50 14.50 -13.81
CA LYS A 63 3.69 15.77 -14.53
C LYS A 63 3.88 15.54 -16.02
N SER A 64 4.60 14.51 -16.40
CA SER A 64 4.81 14.16 -17.81
C SER A 64 3.53 13.68 -18.49
N SER A 65 2.54 13.23 -17.73
CA SER A 65 1.25 12.75 -18.24
C SER A 65 0.11 13.78 -18.16
N GLY A 66 0.39 14.98 -17.63
CA GLY A 66 -0.61 16.03 -17.44
C GLY A 66 -1.43 15.91 -16.18
N GLU A 67 -1.15 14.92 -15.34
CA GLU A 67 -1.92 14.64 -14.11
C GLU A 67 -1.30 15.26 -12.85
N ALA A 68 -0.27 16.11 -12.99
CA ALA A 68 0.45 16.68 -11.85
C ALA A 68 -0.45 17.46 -10.90
N GLN A 69 -1.39 18.25 -11.44
CA GLN A 69 -2.30 19.05 -10.63
C GLN A 69 -3.24 18.18 -9.80
N PHE A 70 -3.62 17.03 -10.32
CA PHE A 70 -4.48 16.07 -9.64
C PHE A 70 -3.84 15.61 -8.32
N TRP A 71 -2.52 15.39 -8.31
CA TRP A 71 -1.80 14.92 -7.13
C TRP A 71 -1.32 16.03 -6.20
N GLN A 72 -1.03 17.22 -6.71
CA GLN A 72 -0.52 18.34 -5.90
C GLN A 72 -1.47 18.81 -4.80
N ARG A 73 -2.77 18.68 -5.04
CA ARG A 73 -3.81 19.16 -4.12
C ARG A 73 -4.29 18.08 -3.16
N ARG A 74 -3.74 16.87 -3.23
CA ARG A 74 -4.17 15.79 -2.36
C ARG A 74 -3.63 15.95 -0.96
N TYR A 75 -4.49 15.68 -0.02
CA TYR A 75 -4.13 15.59 1.38
C TYR A 75 -3.59 14.19 1.67
N TYR A 76 -2.44 14.14 2.36
CA TYR A 76 -1.81 12.88 2.76
C TYR A 76 -1.99 12.69 4.25
N ASP A 77 -2.61 11.58 4.63
CA ASP A 77 -2.78 11.18 6.02
C ASP A 77 -1.94 9.94 6.28
N PHE A 78 -0.78 10.14 6.90
CA PHE A 78 0.15 9.06 7.21
C PHE A 78 0.11 8.79 8.70
N ASN A 79 -0.17 7.54 9.08
CA ASN A 79 -0.14 7.10 10.46
C ASN A 79 0.86 5.99 10.62
N VAL A 80 1.69 6.09 11.67
CA VAL A 80 2.56 5.00 12.09
C VAL A 80 1.68 4.03 12.88
N HIS A 81 1.67 2.77 12.47
CA HIS A 81 0.85 1.80 13.13
C HIS A 81 1.49 1.33 14.44
N ASN A 82 0.71 1.37 15.51
CA ASN A 82 0.93 0.62 16.73
C ASN A 82 -0.25 -0.34 16.89
N GLY A 83 -0.03 -1.51 17.49
CA GLY A 83 -0.96 -2.63 17.43
C GLY A 83 -2.40 -2.37 17.88
N GLU A 84 -2.63 -1.49 18.86
CA GLU A 84 -3.94 -1.36 19.50
C GLU A 84 -5.02 -0.72 18.63
N LYS A 85 -4.65 0.26 17.79
CA LYS A 85 -5.61 0.99 16.96
C LYS A 85 -5.61 0.56 15.50
N ARG A 86 -4.86 -0.46 15.18
CA ARG A 86 -4.69 -0.92 13.80
C ARG A 86 -6.02 -1.31 13.15
N VAL A 87 -6.82 -2.11 13.85
CA VAL A 87 -8.09 -2.60 13.31
C VAL A 87 -9.06 -1.46 13.05
N GLU A 88 -9.16 -0.51 13.98
CA GLU A 88 -10.04 0.65 13.83
C GLU A 88 -9.64 1.51 12.64
N LYS A 89 -8.34 1.77 12.49
CA LYS A 89 -7.80 2.56 11.37
C LYS A 89 -8.03 1.87 10.04
N LEU A 90 -7.82 0.57 9.98
CA LEU A 90 -8.08 -0.21 8.76
C LEU A 90 -9.55 -0.18 8.39
N ARG A 91 -10.45 -0.35 9.35
CA ARG A 91 -11.89 -0.25 9.10
C ARG A 91 -12.28 1.12 8.56
N TYR A 92 -11.76 2.16 9.15
CA TYR A 92 -12.01 3.52 8.69
C TYR A 92 -11.55 3.72 7.24
N MET A 93 -10.33 3.32 6.94
CA MET A 93 -9.80 3.44 5.58
C MET A 93 -10.60 2.64 4.57
N HIS A 94 -10.95 1.39 4.91
CA HIS A 94 -11.66 0.50 3.99
C HIS A 94 -13.11 0.93 3.74
N ARG A 95 -13.74 1.61 4.71
CA ARG A 95 -15.09 2.14 4.55
C ARG A 95 -15.14 3.47 3.84
N ASN A 96 -14.03 4.17 3.76
CA ASN A 96 -13.99 5.54 3.27
C ASN A 96 -14.58 5.70 1.86
N PRO A 97 -14.27 4.84 0.86
CA PRO A 97 -14.91 4.96 -0.45
C PRO A 97 -16.44 4.81 -0.43
N VAL A 98 -16.96 3.94 0.43
CA VAL A 98 -18.42 3.78 0.61
C VAL A 98 -19.03 5.01 1.28
N GLN A 99 -18.42 5.49 2.35
CA GLN A 99 -18.90 6.66 3.09
C GLN A 99 -18.89 7.93 2.23
N ARG A 100 -17.97 8.01 1.28
CA ARG A 100 -17.89 9.14 0.34
C ARG A 100 -18.78 8.97 -0.88
N GLY A 101 -19.54 7.87 -0.96
CA GLY A 101 -20.46 7.62 -2.07
C GLY A 101 -19.82 7.28 -3.39
N LEU A 102 -18.55 6.86 -3.38
CA LEU A 102 -17.82 6.49 -4.60
C LEU A 102 -18.19 5.10 -5.10
N VAL A 103 -18.46 4.20 -4.18
CA VAL A 103 -18.88 2.82 -4.45
C VAL A 103 -19.92 2.40 -3.41
N GLU A 104 -20.65 1.32 -3.68
CA GLU A 104 -21.62 0.79 -2.73
C GLU A 104 -21.00 -0.16 -1.71
N LYS A 105 -19.95 -0.88 -2.12
CA LYS A 105 -19.26 -1.87 -1.29
C LYS A 105 -17.76 -1.64 -1.33
N PRO A 106 -17.03 -1.92 -0.23
CA PRO A 106 -15.58 -1.71 -0.18
C PRO A 106 -14.81 -2.47 -1.25
N GLU A 107 -15.25 -3.67 -1.60
CA GLU A 107 -14.61 -4.50 -2.63
C GLU A 107 -14.67 -3.90 -4.03
N GLU A 108 -15.54 -2.94 -4.26
CA GLU A 108 -15.68 -2.27 -5.54
C GLU A 108 -14.63 -1.18 -5.76
N TRP A 109 -13.87 -0.82 -4.72
CA TRP A 109 -12.82 0.18 -4.81
C TRP A 109 -11.46 -0.52 -4.87
N PRO A 110 -10.82 -0.59 -6.07
CA PRO A 110 -9.59 -1.40 -6.21
C PRO A 110 -8.34 -0.79 -5.57
N TRP A 111 -8.33 0.52 -5.34
CA TRP A 111 -7.14 1.21 -4.81
C TRP A 111 -7.16 1.29 -3.29
N SER A 112 -7.23 0.13 -2.67
CA SER A 112 -7.33 -0.03 -1.23
C SER A 112 -6.77 -1.40 -0.83
N SER A 113 -6.31 -1.51 0.40
CA SER A 113 -5.87 -2.78 0.97
C SER A 113 -7.03 -3.72 1.35
N PHE A 114 -8.28 -3.30 1.14
CA PHE A 114 -9.45 -4.11 1.51
C PHE A 114 -9.45 -5.50 0.87
N GLN A 115 -9.19 -5.58 -0.44
CA GLN A 115 -9.19 -6.87 -1.16
C GLN A 115 -8.19 -7.86 -0.57
N HIS A 116 -7.01 -7.36 -0.21
CA HIS A 116 -6.00 -8.19 0.43
C HIS A 116 -6.48 -8.75 1.76
N TYR A 117 -7.07 -7.91 2.61
CA TYR A 117 -7.57 -8.37 3.91
C TYR A 117 -8.76 -9.32 3.79
N ALA A 118 -9.63 -9.09 2.81
CA ALA A 118 -10.82 -9.90 2.62
C ALA A 118 -10.50 -11.29 2.02
N THR A 119 -9.55 -11.36 1.10
CA THR A 119 -9.33 -12.58 0.29
C THR A 119 -7.90 -13.10 0.30
N GLY A 120 -6.95 -12.36 0.84
CA GLY A 120 -5.52 -12.69 0.75
C GLY A 120 -4.90 -12.37 -0.60
N LYS A 121 -5.63 -11.70 -1.50
CA LYS A 121 -5.13 -11.38 -2.84
C LYS A 121 -3.86 -10.54 -2.76
N ILE A 122 -2.85 -10.93 -3.53
CA ILE A 122 -1.61 -10.18 -3.66
C ILE A 122 -1.83 -9.06 -4.68
N GLY A 123 -1.65 -7.80 -4.22
CA GLY A 123 -1.75 -6.63 -5.09
C GLY A 123 -0.39 -6.03 -5.40
N THR A 124 -0.40 -4.82 -5.95
CA THR A 124 0.82 -4.08 -6.30
C THR A 124 1.68 -3.78 -5.08
N ILE A 125 1.04 -3.45 -3.95
CA ILE A 125 1.71 -3.10 -2.71
C ILE A 125 1.69 -4.30 -1.78
N GLU A 126 2.85 -4.71 -1.27
CA GLU A 126 2.90 -5.76 -0.25
C GLU A 126 2.34 -5.22 1.06
N ILE A 127 1.30 -5.88 1.57
CA ILE A 127 0.63 -5.50 2.81
C ILE A 127 1.14 -6.37 3.96
N GLU A 128 1.51 -5.74 5.05
CA GLU A 128 1.91 -6.44 6.27
C GLU A 128 0.65 -6.93 6.99
N SER A 129 0.38 -8.24 6.86
CA SER A 129 -0.84 -8.87 7.35
C SER A 129 -0.57 -10.32 7.72
N GLU A 130 -1.55 -10.96 8.32
CA GLU A 130 -1.48 -12.40 8.59
C GLU A 130 -1.41 -13.23 7.31
N TRP A 131 -2.07 -12.80 6.24
CA TRP A 131 -1.98 -13.46 4.94
C TRP A 131 -0.54 -13.51 4.43
N THR A 132 0.13 -12.35 4.48
CA THR A 132 1.52 -12.24 4.04
C THR A 132 2.46 -13.05 4.93
N ALA A 133 2.24 -13.01 6.24
CA ALA A 133 3.04 -13.78 7.19
C ALA A 133 2.90 -15.28 6.94
N ARG A 134 1.69 -15.76 6.72
CA ARG A 134 1.42 -17.18 6.42
C ARG A 134 2.05 -17.61 5.10
N ARG A 135 2.00 -16.75 4.09
CA ARG A 135 2.64 -17.03 2.80
C ARG A 135 4.15 -17.19 2.95
N ARG A 136 4.79 -16.27 3.67
CA ARG A 136 6.24 -16.31 3.93
C ARG A 136 6.62 -17.58 4.70
N GLU A 137 5.83 -17.93 5.70
CA GLU A 137 6.03 -19.14 6.49
C GLU A 137 5.92 -20.40 5.62
N ALA A 138 4.90 -20.47 4.76
CA ALA A 138 4.71 -21.59 3.87
C ALA A 138 5.88 -21.75 2.89
N GLU A 139 6.39 -20.65 2.35
CA GLU A 139 7.56 -20.63 1.47
C GLU A 139 8.82 -21.17 2.21
N THR A 140 9.01 -20.72 3.44
CA THR A 140 10.12 -21.19 4.27
C THR A 140 10.02 -22.68 4.56
N VAL A 141 8.85 -23.17 4.93
CA VAL A 141 8.62 -24.61 5.18
C VAL A 141 8.90 -25.42 3.93
N GLN A 142 8.48 -24.93 2.76
CA GLN A 142 8.73 -25.63 1.50
C GLN A 142 10.23 -25.70 1.19
N GLN A 143 10.97 -24.63 1.44
CA GLN A 143 12.42 -24.63 1.28
C GLN A 143 13.10 -25.63 2.20
N LEU A 144 12.64 -25.73 3.45
CA LEU A 144 13.19 -26.66 4.43
C LEU A 144 12.88 -28.13 4.11
N ARG A 145 11.81 -28.40 3.34
CA ARG A 145 11.42 -29.75 2.94
C ARG A 145 12.15 -30.27 1.73
N LEU A 146 12.86 -29.40 0.99
CA LEU A 146 13.61 -29.83 -0.17
C LEU A 146 14.82 -30.65 0.27
N PRO A 147 14.96 -31.91 -0.21
CA PRO A 147 16.13 -32.73 0.13
C PRO A 147 17.40 -32.09 -0.42
N PRO A 148 18.53 -32.17 0.32
CA PRO A 148 19.79 -31.60 -0.18
C PRO A 148 20.22 -32.14 -1.55
N PHE A 149 19.89 -33.38 -1.83
CA PHE A 149 20.25 -34.05 -3.09
C PHE A 149 19.46 -33.54 -4.29
N ALA A 150 18.30 -32.98 -4.09
CA ALA A 150 17.47 -32.42 -5.17
C ALA A 150 18.03 -31.13 -5.73
N ARG A 151 19.09 -30.59 -5.13
CA ARG A 151 19.71 -29.32 -5.50
C ARG A 151 21.01 -29.48 -6.26
N SER A 152 21.49 -30.68 -6.41
CA SER A 152 22.73 -30.96 -7.09
C SER A 152 22.59 -30.97 -8.62
#